data_dcfe7d4bceccc2faa39e7d32a3b94355
#
_entry.id   dcfe7d4bceccc2faa39e7d32a3b94355
#
_cell.length_a   1.000
_cell.length_b   1.000
_cell.length_c   1.000
_cell.angle_alpha   90.00
_cell.angle_beta   90.00
_cell.angle_gamma   90.00
#
_symmetry.space_group_name_H-M   'P 1'
#
loop_
_entity.id
_entity.type
_entity.pdbx_description
1 polymer ?
#
loop_
_entity_poly.entity_id
_entity_poly.type
_entity_poly.pdbx_seq_one_letter_code
_entity_poly.pdbx_strand_id
1 'polypeptide(L)' 'MNDNHLHARIFRTTDEWYADVDDELDPQPDNPLWHGTYTTQPAALQAACAHLAAADQQAS' A
#
# COMPACT_ATOMS: atom_id res chain seq x y z
N MET A 1 0.55 -17.77 13.59
CA MET A 1 0.69 -17.63 12.15
C MET A 1 0.14 -16.29 11.70
N ASN A 2 0.83 -15.69 10.79
CA ASN A 2 0.44 -14.38 10.32
C ASN A 2 -0.42 -14.47 9.07
N ASP A 3 -1.67 -14.04 9.17
CA ASP A 3 -2.60 -14.05 8.05
C ASP A 3 -2.76 -12.66 7.46
N ASN A 4 -1.64 -12.05 7.14
CA ASN A 4 -1.64 -10.73 6.55
C ASN A 4 -2.13 -10.81 5.10
N HIS A 5 -3.30 -10.26 4.85
CA HIS A 5 -3.92 -10.25 3.54
C HIS A 5 -3.85 -8.88 2.88
N LEU A 6 -2.86 -8.10 3.25
CA LEU A 6 -2.71 -6.77 2.67
C LEU A 6 -2.12 -6.85 1.27
N HIS A 7 -2.58 -5.97 0.42
CA HIS A 7 -2.19 -5.90 -0.97
C HIS A 7 -1.83 -4.46 -1.32
N ALA A 8 -0.65 -4.29 -1.89
CA ALA A 8 -0.18 -2.96 -2.29
C ALA A 8 -0.33 -2.79 -3.79
N ARG A 9 -0.79 -1.64 -4.22
CA ARG A 9 -0.89 -1.28 -5.63
C ARG A 9 -0.11 -0.01 -5.87
N ILE A 10 0.61 0.02 -6.99
CA ILE A 10 1.37 1.18 -7.39
C ILE A 10 1.12 1.42 -8.86
N PHE A 11 0.68 2.62 -9.23
CA PHE A 11 0.46 2.95 -10.62
C PHE A 11 0.71 4.43 -10.85
N ARG A 12 0.97 4.77 -12.09
CA ARG A 12 1.27 6.13 -12.46
C ARG A 12 -0.02 6.90 -12.75
N THR A 13 -0.12 8.08 -12.16
CA THR A 13 -1.16 9.04 -12.51
C THR A 13 -0.58 10.01 -13.55
N THR A 14 -1.22 11.14 -13.77
CA THR A 14 -0.78 12.08 -14.79
C THR A 14 0.66 12.56 -14.55
N ASP A 15 0.96 12.98 -13.34
CA ASP A 15 2.27 13.56 -13.01
C ASP A 15 2.96 12.90 -11.85
N GLU A 16 2.30 11.92 -11.21
CA GLU A 16 2.79 11.38 -9.97
C GLU A 16 2.60 9.88 -9.95
N TRP A 17 3.16 9.25 -8.91
CA TRP A 17 2.97 7.84 -8.65
C TRP A 17 2.07 7.69 -7.46
N TYR A 18 1.01 6.92 -7.63
CA TYR A 18 0.05 6.64 -6.57
C TYR A 18 0.32 5.26 -6.01
N ALA A 19 0.29 5.14 -4.69
CA ALA A 19 0.42 3.86 -4.02
C ALA A 19 -0.69 3.72 -2.99
N ASP A 20 -1.22 2.52 -2.85
CA ASP A 20 -2.16 2.25 -1.78
C ASP A 20 -1.97 0.84 -1.23
N VAL A 21 -2.50 0.62 -0.05
CA VAL A 21 -2.52 -0.68 0.60
C VAL A 21 -3.95 -0.95 1.03
N ASP A 22 -4.45 -2.12 0.67
CA ASP A 22 -5.82 -2.48 0.97
C ASP A 22 -5.88 -3.93 1.43
N ASP A 23 -6.99 -4.29 2.05
CA ASP A 23 -7.22 -5.65 2.49
C ASP A 23 -7.67 -6.50 1.31
N GLU A 24 -6.91 -7.53 1.01
CA GLU A 24 -7.19 -8.40 -0.12
C GLU A 24 -8.52 -9.14 0.04
N LEU A 25 -8.91 -9.42 1.27
CA LEU A 25 -10.15 -10.14 1.54
C LEU A 25 -11.37 -9.23 1.61
N ASP A 26 -11.16 -7.94 1.82
CA ASP A 26 -12.24 -6.97 1.92
C ASP A 26 -11.82 -5.67 1.25
N PRO A 27 -11.62 -5.69 -0.06
CA PRO A 27 -11.12 -4.52 -0.76
C PRO A 27 -12.14 -3.39 -0.76
N GLN A 28 -11.64 -2.19 -0.49
CA GLN A 28 -12.47 -0.99 -0.50
C GLN A 28 -11.76 0.06 -1.34
N PRO A 29 -11.89 0.00 -2.66
CA PRO A 29 -11.13 0.89 -3.55
C PRO A 29 -11.37 2.37 -3.28
N ASP A 30 -12.53 2.71 -2.75
CA ASP A 30 -12.84 4.10 -2.44
C ASP A 30 -12.30 4.54 -1.08
N ASN A 31 -11.83 3.60 -0.28
CA ASN A 31 -11.34 3.90 1.06
C ASN A 31 -10.28 2.89 1.47
N PRO A 32 -9.12 2.92 0.80
CA PRO A 32 -8.05 1.99 1.15
C PRO A 32 -7.53 2.25 2.56
N LEU A 33 -6.89 1.24 3.14
CA LEU A 33 -6.33 1.36 4.47
C LEU A 33 -5.26 2.45 4.54
N TRP A 34 -4.52 2.62 3.44
CA TRP A 34 -3.51 3.66 3.33
C TRP A 34 -3.32 4.03 1.86
N HIS A 35 -3.04 5.28 1.60
CA HIS A 35 -2.69 5.73 0.26
C HIS A 35 -1.77 6.93 0.33
N GLY A 36 -1.07 7.18 -0.76
CA GLY A 36 -0.20 8.33 -0.86
C GLY A 36 0.24 8.56 -2.29
N THR A 37 0.73 9.75 -2.58
CA THR A 37 1.25 10.10 -3.88
C THR A 37 2.70 10.55 -3.75
N TYR A 38 3.51 10.23 -4.78
CA TYR A 38 4.94 10.48 -4.76
C TYR A 38 5.39 10.89 -6.14
N THR A 39 6.53 11.59 -6.21
CA THR A 39 7.04 12.09 -7.47
C THR A 39 7.77 11.03 -8.29
N THR A 40 8.21 9.95 -7.63
CA THR A 40 8.94 8.89 -8.32
C THR A 40 8.39 7.52 -7.94
N GLN A 41 8.59 6.55 -8.83
CA GLN A 41 8.18 5.17 -8.56
C GLN A 41 8.92 4.57 -7.35
N PRO A 42 10.25 4.72 -7.24
CA PRO A 42 10.93 4.15 -6.08
C PRO A 42 10.42 4.68 -4.75
N ALA A 43 10.04 5.96 -4.70
CA ALA A 43 9.50 6.53 -3.47
C ALA A 43 8.16 5.91 -3.12
N ALA A 44 7.28 5.73 -4.11
CA ALA A 44 6.00 5.10 -3.90
C ALA A 44 6.16 3.65 -3.45
N LEU A 45 7.05 2.92 -4.10
CA LEU A 45 7.30 1.52 -3.77
C LEU A 45 7.86 1.39 -2.36
N GLN A 46 8.80 2.25 -2.00
CA GLN A 46 9.40 2.21 -0.67
C GLN A 46 8.36 2.49 0.42
N ALA A 47 7.49 3.46 0.19
CA ALA A 47 6.44 3.79 1.15
C ALA A 47 5.46 2.63 1.32
N ALA A 48 5.05 2.00 0.23
CA ALA A 48 4.15 0.86 0.30
C ALA A 48 4.78 -0.31 1.03
N CYS A 49 6.05 -0.59 0.75
CA CYS A 49 6.76 -1.67 1.42
C CYS A 49 6.90 -1.40 2.91
N ALA A 50 7.17 -0.15 3.29
CA ALA A 50 7.27 0.21 4.70
C ALA A 50 5.95 -0.01 5.42
N HIS A 51 4.85 0.31 4.75
CA HIS A 51 3.53 0.12 5.34
C HIS A 51 3.20 -1.36 5.52
N LEU A 52 3.54 -2.17 4.52
CA LEU A 52 3.32 -3.62 4.64
C LEU A 52 4.16 -4.21 5.76
N ALA A 53 5.41 -3.78 5.88
CA ALA A 53 6.29 -4.28 6.92
C ALA A 53 5.79 -3.89 8.31
N ALA A 54 5.30 -2.66 8.45
CA ALA A 54 4.77 -2.20 9.74
C ALA A 54 3.52 -3.00 10.12
N ALA A 55 2.64 -3.25 9.16
CA ALA A 55 1.44 -4.03 9.40
C ALA A 55 1.78 -5.46 9.81
N ASP A 56 2.78 -6.05 9.16
CA ASP A 56 3.22 -7.40 9.47
C ASP A 56 3.76 -7.49 10.90
N GLN A 57 4.53 -6.50 11.30
CA GLN A 57 5.07 -6.47 12.65
C GLN A 57 3.97 -6.30 13.70
N GLN A 58 2.94 -5.53 13.38
CA GLN A 58 1.83 -5.32 14.30
C GLN A 58 0.96 -6.57 14.43
N ALA A 59 0.93 -7.38 13.41
CA ALA A 59 0.11 -8.58 13.40
C ALA A 59 0.70 -9.73 14.23
N SER A 60 1.96 -9.66 14.55
CA SER A 60 2.63 -10.75 15.27
C SER A 60 2.43 -10.71 16.78
#